data_73915ad304af6db4e821e097dbc7593e
#
_entry.id   73915ad304af6db4e821e097dbc7593e
#
_cell.length_a   1.000
_cell.length_b   1.000
_cell.length_c   1.000
_cell.angle_alpha   90.00
_cell.angle_beta   90.00
_cell.angle_gamma   90.00
#
_symmetry.space_group_name_H-M   'P 1'
#
loop_
_entity.id
_entity.type
_entity.pdbx_description
1 polymer ?
#
loop_
_entity_poly.entity_id
_entity_poly.type
_entity_poly.pdbx_seq_one_letter_code
_entity_poly.pdbx_strand_id
1 'polypeptide(L)'
;MVVYVANPLYDAVFKYLMEDDRIAKTILSALLKQKVTDVKIRRNEYANTTRREAISMFRIDFAATVLDDKQQPHLMLIELQKTWLPTETLRFRRYLALQYNNEENMLKEEQGKYAIPMVAIYLLGHCIGKVSEPILYVNHHAYDYDGKKVEDGIPDPFIESLQHDSIIVQIPLLHGKVNNRLEQILSVFDQTNVADNKKVIKLDDQQFEGDNEIEYIVRRLQSAAADPEMRYQMNVEDELISVLEKKDTEIMQLNKLIELEKTIQTRRSLKSKKLLLSI
;
A
#
# COMPACT_ATOMS: atom_id res chain seq x y z
N MET A 1 30.52 -0.39 -6.40
CA MET A 1 30.65 1.11 -6.40
C MET A 1 29.38 1.68 -5.77
N VAL A 2 29.48 2.81 -5.02
CA VAL A 2 28.27 3.44 -4.45
C VAL A 2 27.55 4.24 -5.53
N VAL A 3 26.26 3.96 -5.70
CA VAL A 3 25.37 4.68 -6.62
C VAL A 3 24.27 5.39 -5.84
N TYR A 4 23.80 6.50 -6.38
CA TYR A 4 22.75 7.32 -5.79
C TYR A 4 21.49 7.16 -6.61
N VAL A 5 20.41 6.73 -5.96
CA VAL A 5 19.12 6.49 -6.60
C VAL A 5 18.03 7.32 -5.95
N ALA A 6 16.98 7.68 -6.69
CA ALA A 6 15.80 8.30 -6.10
C ALA A 6 15.11 7.34 -5.14
N ASN A 7 14.63 7.86 -4.02
CA ASN A 7 13.97 7.05 -3.01
C ASN A 7 12.58 6.59 -3.50
N PRO A 8 12.36 5.29 -3.74
CA PRO A 8 11.11 4.77 -4.27
C PRO A 8 9.95 4.79 -3.27
N LEU A 9 10.15 5.26 -2.02
CA LEU A 9 9.07 5.56 -1.08
C LEU A 9 8.35 6.89 -1.37
N TYR A 10 8.80 7.67 -2.34
CA TYR A 10 8.03 8.80 -2.84
C TYR A 10 7.08 8.35 -3.94
N ASP A 11 5.83 8.79 -3.86
CA ASP A 11 4.76 8.44 -4.79
C ASP A 11 5.15 8.70 -6.27
N ALA A 12 5.73 9.86 -6.54
CA ALA A 12 6.20 10.21 -7.88
C ALA A 12 7.28 9.25 -8.40
N VAL A 13 8.24 8.86 -7.55
CA VAL A 13 9.32 7.93 -7.91
C VAL A 13 8.76 6.52 -8.11
N PHE A 14 7.87 6.09 -7.23
CA PHE A 14 7.22 4.78 -7.32
C PHE A 14 6.40 4.66 -8.62
N LYS A 15 5.59 5.65 -8.94
CA LYS A 15 4.82 5.70 -10.19
C LYS A 15 5.72 5.65 -11.41
N TYR A 16 6.77 6.47 -11.44
CA TYR A 16 7.76 6.46 -12.51
C TYR A 16 8.41 5.07 -12.67
N LEU A 17 8.69 4.39 -11.57
CA LEU A 17 9.23 3.03 -11.59
C LEU A 17 8.22 2.03 -12.16
N MET A 18 6.97 2.08 -11.70
CA MET A 18 5.91 1.14 -12.07
C MET A 18 5.29 1.40 -13.45
N GLU A 19 5.50 2.58 -14.04
CA GLU A 19 5.13 2.88 -15.43
C GLU A 19 5.96 2.09 -16.46
N ASP A 20 7.11 1.56 -16.06
CA ASP A 20 7.90 0.66 -16.88
C ASP A 20 7.36 -0.77 -16.78
N ASP A 21 6.81 -1.27 -17.87
CA ASP A 21 6.15 -2.57 -17.95
C ASP A 21 7.06 -3.75 -17.52
N ARG A 22 8.35 -3.69 -17.86
CA ARG A 22 9.33 -4.70 -17.47
C ARG A 22 9.54 -4.70 -15.95
N ILE A 23 9.68 -3.52 -15.36
CA ILE A 23 9.87 -3.36 -13.93
C ILE A 23 8.61 -3.77 -13.16
N ALA A 24 7.44 -3.31 -13.63
CA ALA A 24 6.17 -3.69 -13.02
C ALA A 24 5.98 -5.20 -13.02
N LYS A 25 6.25 -5.89 -14.15
CA LYS A 25 6.22 -7.36 -14.23
C LYS A 25 7.19 -8.02 -13.27
N THR A 26 8.41 -7.51 -13.17
CA THR A 26 9.44 -8.05 -12.25
C THR A 26 8.99 -7.94 -10.79
N ILE A 27 8.58 -6.76 -10.34
CA ILE A 27 8.15 -6.51 -8.96
C ILE A 27 6.89 -7.32 -8.63
N LEU A 28 5.88 -7.28 -9.50
CA LEU A 28 4.63 -8.00 -9.28
C LEU A 28 4.81 -9.52 -9.31
N SER A 29 5.64 -10.04 -10.21
CA SER A 29 5.94 -11.48 -10.23
C SER A 29 6.61 -11.95 -8.94
N ALA A 30 7.51 -11.15 -8.39
CA ALA A 30 8.17 -11.47 -7.13
C ALA A 30 7.21 -11.41 -5.93
N LEU A 31 6.35 -10.38 -5.87
CA LEU A 31 5.34 -10.22 -4.81
C LEU A 31 4.30 -11.34 -4.84
N LEU A 32 3.82 -11.70 -6.02
CA LEU A 32 2.81 -12.75 -6.20
C LEU A 32 3.39 -14.17 -6.13
N LYS A 33 4.72 -14.32 -6.16
CA LYS A 33 5.42 -15.62 -6.27
C LYS A 33 4.99 -16.44 -7.49
N GLN A 34 4.56 -15.76 -8.54
CA GLN A 34 4.16 -16.36 -9.82
C GLN A 34 4.51 -15.42 -10.97
N LYS A 35 4.67 -15.99 -12.17
CA LYS A 35 5.04 -15.19 -13.34
C LYS A 35 3.87 -14.33 -13.80
N VAL A 36 4.06 -13.03 -13.82
CA VAL A 36 3.16 -12.06 -14.45
C VAL A 36 3.53 -11.93 -15.93
N THR A 37 2.62 -12.25 -16.82
CA THR A 37 2.85 -12.26 -18.28
C THR A 37 2.49 -10.94 -18.92
N ASP A 38 1.46 -10.25 -18.37
CA ASP A 38 1.01 -8.96 -18.85
C ASP A 38 0.60 -8.04 -17.72
N VAL A 39 0.79 -6.72 -17.89
CA VAL A 39 0.41 -5.66 -16.94
C VAL A 39 -0.31 -4.57 -17.69
N LYS A 40 -1.59 -4.38 -17.39
CA LYS A 40 -2.38 -3.27 -17.91
C LYS A 40 -2.62 -2.25 -16.81
N ILE A 41 -1.81 -1.19 -16.80
CA ILE A 41 -1.92 -0.09 -15.83
C ILE A 41 -3.28 0.59 -15.99
N ARG A 42 -4.00 0.75 -14.88
CA ARG A 42 -5.23 1.52 -14.82
C ARG A 42 -4.91 2.96 -14.45
N ARG A 43 -5.16 3.89 -15.37
CA ARG A 43 -5.10 5.32 -15.05
C ARG A 43 -6.19 5.62 -14.02
N ASN A 44 -5.79 6.18 -12.90
CA ASN A 44 -6.73 6.54 -11.83
C ASN A 44 -7.65 7.69 -12.30
N GLU A 45 -8.74 7.38 -12.95
CA GLU A 45 -9.79 8.33 -13.37
C GLU A 45 -10.72 8.73 -12.21
N TYR A 46 -10.37 8.44 -10.97
CA TYR A 46 -11.16 8.87 -9.81
C TYR A 46 -10.91 10.36 -9.46
N ALA A 47 -10.97 11.20 -10.49
CA ALA A 47 -11.31 12.61 -10.29
C ALA A 47 -12.80 12.69 -9.97
N ASN A 48 -13.19 12.33 -8.75
CA ASN A 48 -14.53 12.63 -8.29
C ASN A 48 -14.73 14.15 -8.32
N THR A 49 -15.51 14.58 -9.30
CA THR A 49 -15.96 15.93 -9.58
C THR A 49 -16.90 16.47 -8.51
N THR A 50 -16.59 16.33 -7.26
CA THR A 50 -17.20 17.15 -6.23
C THR A 50 -16.30 18.33 -5.95
N ARG A 51 -16.63 19.42 -6.60
CA ARG A 51 -15.97 20.75 -6.69
C ARG A 51 -15.67 21.44 -5.35
N ARG A 52 -15.61 20.74 -4.22
CA ARG A 52 -15.39 21.32 -2.88
C ARG A 52 -14.28 20.69 -2.04
N GLU A 53 -13.65 19.61 -2.48
CA GLU A 53 -12.48 19.06 -1.79
C GLU A 53 -11.26 19.25 -2.68
N ALA A 54 -10.62 20.40 -2.53
CA ALA A 54 -9.50 20.87 -3.35
C ALA A 54 -8.19 20.13 -3.10
N ILE A 55 -8.21 18.94 -2.47
CA ILE A 55 -7.03 18.09 -2.30
C ILE A 55 -7.48 16.66 -2.58
N SER A 56 -7.29 16.24 -3.82
CA SER A 56 -7.48 14.87 -4.26
C SER A 56 -6.34 13.98 -3.72
N MET A 57 -6.26 13.85 -2.38
CA MET A 57 -5.29 12.99 -1.70
C MET A 57 -5.76 11.54 -1.56
N PHE A 58 -6.82 11.17 -2.27
CA PHE A 58 -7.45 9.86 -2.20
C PHE A 58 -7.23 9.06 -3.50
N ARG A 59 -5.98 8.76 -3.83
CA ARG A 59 -5.66 7.90 -4.96
C ARG A 59 -4.86 6.70 -4.47
N ILE A 60 -5.22 5.52 -4.99
CA ILE A 60 -4.33 4.35 -4.93
C ILE A 60 -3.10 4.69 -5.75
N ASP A 61 -1.92 4.41 -5.21
CA ASP A 61 -0.67 4.77 -5.86
C ASP A 61 -0.47 4.02 -7.18
N PHE A 62 -0.93 2.77 -7.21
CA PHE A 62 -0.87 1.96 -8.43
C PHE A 62 -2.04 0.98 -8.49
N ALA A 63 -2.70 0.89 -9.65
CA ALA A 63 -3.69 -0.12 -9.96
C ALA A 63 -3.43 -0.71 -11.34
N ALA A 64 -3.44 -2.03 -11.46
CA ALA A 64 -3.26 -2.73 -12.72
C ALA A 64 -4.08 -4.02 -12.76
N THR A 65 -4.54 -4.39 -13.96
CA THR A 65 -4.94 -5.78 -14.21
C THR A 65 -3.72 -6.52 -14.72
N VAL A 66 -3.38 -7.63 -14.10
CA VAL A 66 -2.27 -8.51 -14.49
C VAL A 66 -2.81 -9.85 -14.95
N LEU A 67 -2.11 -10.47 -15.89
CA LEU A 67 -2.36 -11.86 -16.27
C LEU A 67 -1.25 -12.74 -15.69
N ASP A 68 -1.64 -13.82 -15.03
CA ASP A 68 -0.73 -14.83 -14.53
C ASP A 68 -0.24 -15.77 -15.65
N ASP A 69 0.50 -16.81 -15.32
CA ASP A 69 1.01 -17.81 -16.24
C ASP A 69 -0.11 -18.69 -16.84
N LYS A 70 -1.28 -18.74 -16.18
CA LYS A 70 -2.49 -19.42 -16.66
C LYS A 70 -3.43 -18.51 -17.44
N GLN A 71 -3.01 -17.27 -17.74
CA GLN A 71 -3.80 -16.20 -18.38
C GLN A 71 -5.03 -15.79 -17.59
N GLN A 72 -5.03 -16.00 -16.26
CA GLN A 72 -6.11 -15.54 -15.39
C GLN A 72 -5.87 -14.08 -14.99
N PRO A 73 -6.89 -13.23 -15.08
CA PRO A 73 -6.76 -11.83 -14.69
C PRO A 73 -6.84 -11.67 -13.16
N HIS A 74 -5.98 -10.80 -12.62
CA HIS A 74 -6.00 -10.37 -11.23
C HIS A 74 -5.96 -8.84 -11.17
N LEU A 75 -6.75 -8.26 -10.29
CA LEU A 75 -6.69 -6.83 -10.00
C LEU A 75 -5.65 -6.57 -8.90
N MET A 76 -4.58 -5.90 -9.25
CA MET A 76 -3.53 -5.51 -8.32
C MET A 76 -3.75 -4.08 -7.88
N LEU A 77 -3.79 -3.86 -6.58
CA LEU A 77 -3.85 -2.54 -5.96
C LEU A 77 -2.62 -2.39 -5.09
N ILE A 78 -1.79 -1.38 -5.36
CA ILE A 78 -0.61 -1.10 -4.54
C ILE A 78 -0.78 0.25 -3.88
N GLU A 79 -0.62 0.27 -2.58
CA GLU A 79 -0.59 1.47 -1.76
C GLU A 79 0.78 1.60 -1.12
N LEU A 80 1.39 2.75 -1.32
CA LEU A 80 2.66 3.12 -0.73
C LEU A 80 2.40 4.06 0.45
N GLN A 81 2.91 3.71 1.63
CA GLN A 81 2.72 4.51 2.82
C GLN A 81 4.06 4.81 3.49
N LYS A 82 4.54 6.04 3.31
CA LYS A 82 5.83 6.48 3.83
C LYS A 82 5.84 6.60 5.35
N THR A 83 4.77 7.13 5.94
CA THR A 83 4.65 7.37 7.37
C THR A 83 3.31 6.87 7.90
N TRP A 84 3.26 6.51 9.19
CA TRP A 84 2.01 6.14 9.84
C TRP A 84 1.17 7.38 10.15
N LEU A 85 -0.09 7.39 9.64
CA LEU A 85 -1.11 8.36 10.02
C LEU A 85 -2.33 7.61 10.54
N PRO A 86 -2.95 8.02 11.66
CA PRO A 86 -4.11 7.33 12.25
C PRO A 86 -5.32 7.20 11.31
N THR A 87 -5.41 8.09 10.32
CA THR A 87 -6.52 8.13 9.33
C THR A 87 -6.34 7.16 8.16
N GLU A 88 -5.14 6.59 7.98
CA GLU A 88 -4.78 5.78 6.81
C GLU A 88 -5.63 4.53 6.65
N THR A 89 -5.93 3.82 7.75
CA THR A 89 -6.77 2.60 7.67
C THR A 89 -8.13 2.88 7.05
N LEU A 90 -8.76 4.03 7.36
CA LEU A 90 -10.04 4.42 6.76
C LEU A 90 -9.87 4.80 5.29
N ARG A 91 -8.74 5.40 4.93
CA ARG A 91 -8.40 5.72 3.55
C ARG A 91 -8.32 4.43 2.71
N PHE A 92 -7.56 3.44 3.15
CA PHE A 92 -7.44 2.14 2.45
C PHE A 92 -8.80 1.45 2.30
N ARG A 93 -9.61 1.43 3.35
CA ARG A 93 -10.95 0.85 3.28
C ARG A 93 -11.85 1.54 2.26
N ARG A 94 -11.74 2.86 2.09
CA ARG A 94 -12.47 3.60 1.05
C ARG A 94 -12.01 3.20 -0.34
N TYR A 95 -10.71 3.03 -0.56
CA TYR A 95 -10.17 2.58 -1.85
C TYR A 95 -10.67 1.18 -2.21
N LEU A 96 -10.57 0.25 -1.28
CA LEU A 96 -11.09 -1.10 -1.48
C LEU A 96 -12.59 -1.06 -1.82
N ALA A 97 -13.38 -0.29 -1.09
CA ALA A 97 -14.82 -0.15 -1.35
C ALA A 97 -15.12 0.39 -2.75
N LEU A 98 -14.34 1.38 -3.22
CA LEU A 98 -14.46 1.89 -4.59
C LEU A 98 -14.13 0.82 -5.64
N GLN A 99 -13.11 -0.02 -5.40
CA GLN A 99 -12.74 -1.09 -6.31
C GLN A 99 -13.77 -2.21 -6.31
N TYR A 100 -14.34 -2.57 -5.16
CA TYR A 100 -15.44 -3.55 -5.09
C TYR A 100 -16.68 -3.10 -5.84
N ASN A 101 -16.95 -1.79 -5.89
CA ASN A 101 -18.11 -1.23 -6.58
C ASN A 101 -17.84 -0.83 -8.05
N ASN A 102 -16.63 -1.06 -8.55
CA ASN A 102 -16.29 -0.66 -9.90
C ASN A 102 -16.70 -1.74 -10.93
N GLU A 103 -17.59 -1.38 -11.85
CA GLU A 103 -18.05 -2.29 -12.93
C GLU A 103 -16.92 -2.73 -13.88
N GLU A 104 -15.84 -1.96 -13.99
CA GLU A 104 -14.68 -2.36 -14.79
C GLU A 104 -13.92 -3.55 -14.20
N ASN A 105 -14.14 -3.85 -12.91
CA ASN A 105 -13.56 -4.99 -12.21
C ASN A 105 -14.43 -6.26 -12.35
N MET A 106 -15.42 -6.27 -13.22
CA MET A 106 -16.30 -7.41 -13.43
C MET A 106 -15.91 -8.19 -14.68
N LEU A 107 -15.73 -9.48 -14.53
CA LEU A 107 -15.64 -10.41 -15.67
C LEU A 107 -17.04 -10.67 -16.20
N LYS A 108 -17.19 -10.64 -17.53
CA LYS A 108 -18.42 -11.00 -18.21
C LYS A 108 -18.29 -12.45 -18.66
N GLU A 109 -18.86 -13.37 -17.91
CA GLU A 109 -18.95 -14.78 -18.28
C GLU A 109 -20.37 -15.14 -18.73
N GLU A 110 -20.53 -16.27 -19.46
CA GLU A 110 -21.84 -16.72 -19.97
C GLU A 110 -22.84 -16.98 -18.84
N GLN A 111 -22.38 -17.36 -17.65
CA GLN A 111 -23.23 -17.73 -16.51
C GLN A 111 -23.39 -16.61 -15.46
N GLY A 112 -22.84 -15.44 -15.67
CA GLY A 112 -22.96 -14.33 -14.72
C GLY A 112 -21.85 -13.30 -14.82
N LYS A 113 -21.91 -12.30 -13.93
CA LYS A 113 -20.85 -11.31 -13.75
C LYS A 113 -20.15 -11.62 -12.43
N TYR A 114 -18.89 -11.95 -12.49
CA TYR A 114 -18.04 -12.12 -11.31
C TYR A 114 -16.96 -11.04 -11.28
N ALA A 115 -16.52 -10.67 -10.11
CA ALA A 115 -15.41 -9.72 -9.98
C ALA A 115 -14.08 -10.40 -10.31
N ILE A 116 -13.15 -9.63 -10.86
CA ILE A 116 -11.76 -10.06 -11.02
C ILE A 116 -11.17 -10.25 -9.60
N PRO A 117 -10.53 -11.39 -9.29
CA PRO A 117 -9.83 -11.59 -8.04
C PRO A 117 -8.87 -10.42 -7.73
N MET A 118 -8.92 -9.93 -6.50
CA MET A 118 -8.18 -8.73 -6.10
C MET A 118 -7.09 -9.07 -5.10
N VAL A 119 -5.91 -8.45 -5.28
CA VAL A 119 -4.80 -8.50 -4.32
C VAL A 119 -4.42 -7.08 -3.95
N ALA A 120 -4.50 -6.76 -2.65
CA ALA A 120 -4.08 -5.48 -2.10
C ALA A 120 -2.65 -5.57 -1.56
N ILE A 121 -1.74 -4.76 -2.06
CA ILE A 121 -0.33 -4.73 -1.68
C ILE A 121 -0.06 -3.43 -0.92
N TYR A 122 0.49 -3.55 0.28
CA TYR A 122 0.86 -2.41 1.12
C TYR A 122 2.37 -2.37 1.29
N LEU A 123 3.00 -1.32 0.76
CA LEU A 123 4.42 -1.03 0.94
C LEU A 123 4.57 0.01 2.05
N LEU A 124 4.93 -0.44 3.25
CA LEU A 124 4.93 0.39 4.46
C LEU A 124 6.35 0.86 4.82
N GLY A 125 6.55 2.17 4.87
CA GLY A 125 7.76 2.80 5.39
C GLY A 125 7.88 2.74 6.94
N HIS A 126 6.98 2.03 7.60
CA HIS A 126 6.92 1.85 9.06
C HIS A 126 6.56 0.41 9.43
N CYS A 127 6.74 0.04 10.70
CA CYS A 127 6.34 -1.27 11.22
C CYS A 127 4.91 -1.24 11.74
N ILE A 128 4.21 -2.38 11.67
CA ILE A 128 2.86 -2.57 12.20
C ILE A 128 2.89 -3.38 13.49
N GLY A 129 2.35 -2.80 14.56
CA GLY A 129 2.19 -3.48 15.84
C GLY A 129 3.47 -4.14 16.34
N LYS A 130 3.37 -5.45 16.67
CA LYS A 130 4.49 -6.28 17.16
C LYS A 130 4.92 -7.35 16.15
N VAL A 131 4.50 -7.22 14.90
CA VAL A 131 4.83 -8.19 13.85
C VAL A 131 6.26 -7.98 13.40
N SER A 132 7.08 -9.03 13.48
CA SER A 132 8.51 -9.02 13.16
C SER A 132 8.84 -9.47 11.74
N GLU A 133 7.84 -10.01 11.03
CA GLU A 133 8.04 -10.51 9.67
C GLU A 133 8.08 -9.35 8.67
N PRO A 134 9.11 -9.25 7.81
CA PRO A 134 9.22 -8.18 6.83
C PRO A 134 8.12 -8.23 5.78
N ILE A 135 7.63 -9.42 5.44
CA ILE A 135 6.61 -9.63 4.41
C ILE A 135 5.56 -10.59 4.92
N LEU A 136 4.31 -10.15 4.87
CA LEU A 136 3.16 -10.93 5.29
C LEU A 136 2.24 -11.19 4.10
N TYR A 137 1.82 -12.43 3.94
CA TYR A 137 0.75 -12.84 3.03
C TYR A 137 -0.49 -13.13 3.88
N VAL A 138 -1.53 -12.35 3.65
CA VAL A 138 -2.82 -12.50 4.33
C VAL A 138 -3.80 -13.04 3.32
N ASN A 139 -4.08 -14.33 3.42
CA ASN A 139 -4.94 -15.07 2.49
C ASN A 139 -6.20 -15.52 3.20
N HIS A 140 -7.29 -15.61 2.46
CA HIS A 140 -8.53 -16.19 2.96
C HIS A 140 -8.62 -17.69 2.65
N HIS A 141 -9.38 -18.40 3.44
CA HIS A 141 -9.67 -19.82 3.25
C HIS A 141 -11.13 -20.11 3.58
N ALA A 142 -11.74 -21.02 2.82
CA ALA A 142 -13.07 -21.53 3.13
C ALA A 142 -12.99 -22.72 4.10
N TYR A 143 -13.93 -22.77 5.04
CA TYR A 143 -14.07 -23.85 6.01
C TYR A 143 -15.52 -24.31 6.04
N ASP A 144 -15.74 -25.62 6.25
CA ASP A 144 -17.08 -26.16 6.50
C ASP A 144 -17.55 -25.84 7.94
N TYR A 145 -18.77 -26.27 8.24
CA TYR A 145 -19.37 -26.05 9.57
C TYR A 145 -18.54 -26.63 10.73
N ASP A 146 -17.81 -27.71 10.49
CA ASP A 146 -16.98 -28.38 11.51
C ASP A 146 -15.56 -27.80 11.58
N GLY A 147 -15.26 -26.74 10.83
CA GLY A 147 -13.95 -26.07 10.79
C GLY A 147 -12.89 -26.79 9.96
N LYS A 148 -13.29 -27.73 9.10
CA LYS A 148 -12.39 -28.39 8.15
C LYS A 148 -12.25 -27.55 6.89
N LYS A 149 -11.01 -27.37 6.43
CA LYS A 149 -10.73 -26.61 5.19
C LYS A 149 -11.41 -27.27 3.99
N VAL A 150 -12.13 -26.48 3.21
CA VAL A 150 -12.77 -26.88 1.96
C VAL A 150 -11.80 -26.54 0.81
N GLU A 151 -11.47 -27.55 0.01
CA GLU A 151 -10.58 -27.39 -1.14
C GLU A 151 -11.30 -27.72 -2.49
N ASP A 152 -12.28 -28.64 -2.45
CA ASP A 152 -13.10 -28.96 -3.60
C ASP A 152 -13.99 -27.78 -4.00
N GLY A 153 -13.90 -27.38 -5.28
CA GLY A 153 -14.65 -26.25 -5.82
C GLY A 153 -14.09 -24.88 -5.44
N ILE A 154 -12.94 -24.82 -4.80
CA ILE A 154 -12.24 -23.57 -4.44
C ILE A 154 -10.94 -23.47 -5.27
N PRO A 155 -10.61 -22.29 -5.87
CA PRO A 155 -11.35 -21.02 -5.79
C PRO A 155 -12.69 -21.05 -6.54
N ASP A 156 -13.71 -20.44 -5.96
CA ASP A 156 -15.03 -20.25 -6.58
C ASP A 156 -15.23 -18.78 -6.95
N PRO A 157 -15.68 -18.43 -8.18
CA PRO A 157 -15.77 -17.06 -8.64
C PRO A 157 -16.65 -16.15 -7.76
N PHE A 158 -17.70 -16.68 -7.15
CA PHE A 158 -18.55 -15.90 -6.24
C PHE A 158 -17.80 -15.57 -4.94
N ILE A 159 -17.11 -16.57 -4.36
CA ILE A 159 -16.34 -16.39 -3.12
C ILE A 159 -15.19 -15.41 -3.37
N GLU A 160 -14.43 -15.58 -4.45
CA GLU A 160 -13.32 -14.69 -4.82
C GLU A 160 -13.78 -13.25 -5.06
N SER A 161 -15.02 -13.06 -5.57
CA SER A 161 -15.58 -11.73 -5.80
C SER A 161 -15.91 -10.95 -4.52
N LEU A 162 -16.03 -11.62 -3.37
CA LEU A 162 -16.42 -11.01 -2.09
C LEU A 162 -15.22 -10.65 -1.21
N GLN A 163 -14.02 -11.08 -1.57
CA GLN A 163 -12.83 -10.99 -0.74
C GLN A 163 -11.61 -10.49 -1.54
N HIS A 164 -10.52 -10.28 -0.84
CA HIS A 164 -9.22 -10.03 -1.46
C HIS A 164 -8.11 -10.57 -0.56
N ASP A 165 -7.05 -11.00 -1.19
CA ASP A 165 -5.80 -11.30 -0.51
C ASP A 165 -4.99 -10.02 -0.29
N SER A 166 -4.10 -10.03 0.70
CA SER A 166 -3.23 -8.90 0.94
C SER A 166 -1.78 -9.32 1.08
N ILE A 167 -0.88 -8.48 0.58
CA ILE A 167 0.56 -8.59 0.79
C ILE A 167 1.01 -7.32 1.51
N ILE A 168 1.60 -7.49 2.69
CA ILE A 168 2.06 -6.37 3.51
C ILE A 168 3.57 -6.44 3.59
N VAL A 169 4.27 -5.42 3.13
CA VAL A 169 5.72 -5.29 3.17
C VAL A 169 6.09 -4.22 4.18
N GLN A 170 6.78 -4.60 5.25
CA GLN A 170 7.35 -3.70 6.25
C GLN A 170 8.79 -3.35 5.86
N ILE A 171 8.97 -2.29 5.10
CA ILE A 171 10.27 -1.90 4.53
C ILE A 171 11.37 -1.77 5.59
N PRO A 172 11.13 -1.21 6.80
CA PRO A 172 12.17 -1.14 7.83
C PRO A 172 12.70 -2.50 8.31
N LEU A 173 11.96 -3.58 8.07
CA LEU A 173 12.36 -4.93 8.45
C LEU A 173 13.07 -5.72 7.33
N LEU A 174 13.20 -5.16 6.12
CA LEU A 174 13.90 -5.80 5.00
C LEU A 174 15.42 -5.83 5.19
N HIS A 175 15.97 -4.94 6.02
CA HIS A 175 17.40 -4.75 6.18
C HIS A 175 18.11 -6.03 6.62
N GLY A 176 19.16 -6.42 5.87
CA GLY A 176 20.03 -7.56 6.18
C GLY A 176 19.39 -8.94 6.02
N LYS A 177 18.17 -9.02 5.49
CA LYS A 177 17.42 -10.27 5.31
C LYS A 177 17.28 -10.69 3.85
N VAL A 178 18.27 -10.37 3.00
CA VAL A 178 18.25 -10.74 1.57
C VAL A 178 18.53 -12.23 1.41
N ASN A 179 17.50 -13.04 1.48
CA ASN A 179 17.61 -14.50 1.38
C ASN A 179 16.86 -15.10 0.18
N ASN A 180 16.03 -14.31 -0.49
CA ASN A 180 15.26 -14.77 -1.64
C ASN A 180 15.09 -13.67 -2.71
N ARG A 181 14.57 -14.04 -3.88
CA ARG A 181 14.40 -13.14 -5.02
C ARG A 181 13.55 -11.91 -4.70
N LEU A 182 12.49 -12.08 -3.92
CA LEU A 182 11.61 -10.97 -3.55
C LEU A 182 12.35 -9.94 -2.69
N GLU A 183 13.09 -10.40 -1.70
CA GLU A 183 13.86 -9.52 -0.81
C GLU A 183 14.99 -8.82 -1.58
N GLN A 184 15.61 -9.48 -2.56
CA GLN A 184 16.59 -8.84 -3.46
C GLN A 184 15.98 -7.70 -4.24
N ILE A 185 14.81 -7.90 -4.87
CA ILE A 185 14.11 -6.86 -5.64
C ILE A 185 13.67 -5.74 -4.72
N LEU A 186 13.13 -6.05 -3.53
CA LEU A 186 12.68 -5.05 -2.58
C LEU A 186 13.82 -4.32 -1.85
N SER A 187 15.07 -4.79 -1.96
CA SER A 187 16.21 -4.12 -1.34
C SER A 187 16.45 -2.70 -1.86
N VAL A 188 15.98 -2.38 -3.06
CA VAL A 188 16.02 -1.00 -3.60
C VAL A 188 15.15 -0.01 -2.80
N PHE A 189 14.24 -0.52 -1.96
CA PHE A 189 13.41 0.27 -1.03
C PHE A 189 14.05 0.43 0.36
N ASP A 190 15.18 -0.22 0.64
CA ASP A 190 15.82 -0.19 1.97
C ASP A 190 16.22 1.24 2.36
N GLN A 191 15.67 1.71 3.48
CA GLN A 191 15.86 3.07 3.98
C GLN A 191 17.08 3.24 4.89
N THR A 192 17.88 2.20 5.13
CA THR A 192 19.04 2.28 6.03
C THR A 192 20.14 3.19 5.51
N ASN A 193 20.26 3.30 4.20
CA ASN A 193 21.27 4.13 3.53
C ASN A 193 20.67 5.37 2.86
N VAL A 194 19.55 5.86 3.40
CA VAL A 194 18.94 7.09 2.91
C VAL A 194 19.83 8.30 3.23
N ALA A 195 19.96 9.21 2.27
CA ALA A 195 20.70 10.46 2.48
C ALA A 195 19.93 11.44 3.39
N ASP A 196 20.63 12.45 3.94
CA ASP A 196 20.08 13.41 4.89
C ASP A 196 18.81 14.13 4.38
N ASN A 197 18.69 14.31 3.07
CA ASN A 197 17.50 14.91 2.44
C ASN A 197 16.32 13.93 2.26
N LYS A 198 16.45 12.68 2.68
CA LYS A 198 15.48 11.58 2.54
C LYS A 198 15.06 11.21 1.11
N LYS A 199 15.49 11.95 0.09
CA LYS A 199 15.07 11.81 -1.31
C LYS A 199 15.94 10.86 -2.11
N VAL A 200 17.11 10.56 -1.59
CA VAL A 200 18.12 9.74 -2.28
C VAL A 200 18.57 8.62 -1.36
N ILE A 201 18.72 7.44 -1.92
CA ILE A 201 19.30 6.26 -1.25
C ILE A 201 20.68 5.98 -1.85
N LYS A 202 21.62 5.60 -1.00
CA LYS A 202 22.94 5.12 -1.39
C LYS A 202 22.89 3.60 -1.50
N LEU A 203 23.09 3.06 -2.68
CA LEU A 203 23.15 1.62 -2.90
C LEU A 203 24.58 1.21 -3.29
N ASP A 204 24.98 0.02 -2.89
CA ASP A 204 26.20 -0.61 -3.40
C ASP A 204 25.85 -1.44 -4.63
N ASP A 205 26.22 -0.98 -5.82
CA ASP A 205 25.86 -1.65 -7.07
C ASP A 205 26.53 -3.03 -7.22
N GLN A 206 27.62 -3.31 -6.48
CA GLN A 206 28.28 -4.63 -6.50
C GLN A 206 27.36 -5.75 -6.02
N GLN A 207 26.41 -5.47 -5.11
CA GLN A 207 25.43 -6.48 -4.65
C GLN A 207 24.40 -6.85 -5.72
N PHE A 208 24.30 -6.10 -6.80
CA PHE A 208 23.38 -6.33 -7.89
C PHE A 208 24.07 -6.78 -9.19
N GLU A 209 25.40 -6.86 -9.18
CA GLU A 209 26.19 -7.20 -10.36
C GLU A 209 25.82 -8.59 -10.90
N GLY A 210 25.52 -8.63 -12.19
CA GLY A 210 25.05 -9.84 -12.87
C GLY A 210 23.55 -10.10 -12.82
N ASP A 211 22.77 -9.29 -12.09
CA ASP A 211 21.32 -9.33 -12.09
C ASP A 211 20.70 -8.24 -13.00
N ASN A 212 20.49 -8.61 -14.25
CA ASN A 212 19.99 -7.68 -15.28
C ASN A 212 18.66 -7.01 -14.94
N GLU A 213 17.81 -7.61 -14.09
CA GLU A 213 16.53 -7.05 -13.72
C GLU A 213 16.71 -5.97 -12.65
N ILE A 214 17.49 -6.27 -11.60
CA ILE A 214 17.74 -5.30 -10.54
C ILE A 214 18.63 -4.15 -11.05
N GLU A 215 19.66 -4.45 -11.84
CA GLU A 215 20.44 -3.40 -12.48
C GLU A 215 19.59 -2.46 -13.32
N TYR A 216 18.58 -2.97 -14.02
CA TYR A 216 17.67 -2.15 -14.81
C TYR A 216 16.79 -1.26 -13.89
N ILE A 217 16.29 -1.79 -12.78
CA ILE A 217 15.56 -1.02 -11.75
C ILE A 217 16.46 0.09 -11.20
N VAL A 218 17.69 -0.23 -10.81
CA VAL A 218 18.64 0.73 -10.24
C VAL A 218 18.95 1.85 -11.23
N ARG A 219 19.19 1.54 -12.51
CA ARG A 219 19.42 2.55 -13.56
C ARG A 219 18.23 3.48 -13.74
N ARG A 220 17.02 2.95 -13.69
CA ARG A 220 15.81 3.76 -13.78
C ARG A 220 15.65 4.69 -12.57
N LEU A 221 15.95 4.21 -11.37
CA LEU A 221 15.97 5.05 -10.17
C LEU A 221 17.09 6.09 -10.16
N GLN A 222 18.25 5.79 -10.78
CA GLN A 222 19.32 6.79 -11.00
C GLN A 222 18.84 7.90 -11.94
N SER A 223 18.13 7.54 -13.01
CA SER A 223 17.54 8.52 -13.94
C SER A 223 16.55 9.43 -13.23
N ALA A 224 15.69 8.87 -12.35
CA ALA A 224 14.77 9.64 -11.53
C ALA A 224 15.50 10.59 -10.54
N ALA A 225 16.62 10.15 -9.95
CA ALA A 225 17.41 10.99 -9.05
C ALA A 225 18.06 12.20 -9.78
N ALA A 226 18.39 12.03 -11.06
CA ALA A 226 18.96 13.10 -11.89
C ALA A 226 17.91 14.10 -12.40
N ASP A 227 16.63 13.72 -12.41
CA ASP A 227 15.54 14.54 -12.96
C ASP A 227 15.15 15.68 -12.01
N PRO A 228 15.23 16.96 -12.45
CA PRO A 228 14.80 18.10 -11.64
C PRO A 228 13.29 18.08 -11.32
N GLU A 229 12.45 17.64 -12.25
CA GLU A 229 11.00 17.56 -12.05
C GLU A 229 10.66 16.53 -10.97
N MET A 230 11.31 15.38 -11.00
CA MET A 230 11.15 14.36 -9.95
C MET A 230 11.53 14.90 -8.58
N ARG A 231 12.62 15.66 -8.48
CA ARG A 231 13.02 16.31 -7.22
C ARG A 231 12.01 17.34 -6.74
N TYR A 232 11.41 18.09 -7.66
CA TYR A 232 10.34 19.04 -7.33
C TYR A 232 9.11 18.31 -6.78
N GLN A 233 8.67 17.24 -7.44
CA GLN A 233 7.52 16.45 -6.99
C GLN A 233 7.75 15.83 -5.61
N MET A 234 8.94 15.32 -5.33
CA MET A 234 9.30 14.85 -3.99
C MET A 234 9.26 15.96 -2.92
N ASN A 235 9.62 17.21 -3.26
CA ASN A 235 9.49 18.34 -2.34
C ASN A 235 8.03 18.63 -2.03
N VAL A 236 7.16 18.67 -3.04
CA VAL A 236 5.73 18.89 -2.88
C VAL A 236 5.11 17.81 -2.01
N GLU A 237 5.49 16.56 -2.19
CA GLU A 237 5.03 15.45 -1.35
C GLU A 237 5.44 15.61 0.11
N ASP A 238 6.69 16.00 0.40
CA ASP A 238 7.15 16.26 1.77
C ASP A 238 6.36 17.41 2.44
N GLU A 239 6.08 18.48 1.70
CA GLU A 239 5.25 19.59 2.19
C GLU A 239 3.83 19.13 2.52
N LEU A 240 3.21 18.36 1.65
CA LEU A 240 1.87 17.79 1.86
C LEU A 240 1.83 16.87 3.08
N ILE A 241 2.78 15.95 3.21
CA ILE A 241 2.89 15.06 4.37
C ILE A 241 3.03 15.87 5.66
N SER A 242 3.89 16.90 5.67
CA SER A 242 4.06 17.78 6.84
C SER A 242 2.76 18.49 7.26
N VAL A 243 1.95 18.95 6.29
CA VAL A 243 0.64 19.55 6.57
C VAL A 243 -0.32 18.53 7.17
N LEU A 244 -0.34 17.29 6.63
CA LEU A 244 -1.19 16.22 7.14
C LEU A 244 -0.81 15.82 8.56
N GLU A 245 0.46 15.60 8.83
CA GLU A 245 0.95 15.24 10.16
C GLU A 245 0.57 16.30 11.22
N LYS A 246 0.63 17.58 10.85
CA LYS A 246 0.15 18.67 11.70
C LYS A 246 -1.35 18.56 11.97
N LYS A 247 -2.14 18.32 10.92
CA LYS A 247 -3.60 18.17 11.04
C LYS A 247 -3.99 16.96 11.87
N ASP A 248 -3.36 15.83 11.65
CA ASP A 248 -3.60 14.62 12.45
C ASP A 248 -3.24 14.84 13.92
N THR A 249 -2.15 15.56 14.20
CA THR A 249 -1.77 15.94 15.56
C THR A 249 -2.84 16.83 16.21
N GLU A 250 -3.35 17.83 15.49
CA GLU A 250 -4.45 18.69 15.97
C GLU A 250 -5.71 17.86 16.27
N ILE A 251 -6.10 16.96 15.37
CA ILE A 251 -7.26 16.09 15.54
C ILE A 251 -7.10 15.18 16.77
N MET A 252 -5.93 14.59 16.96
CA MET A 252 -5.64 13.76 18.12
C MET A 252 -5.76 14.55 19.43
N GLN A 253 -5.26 15.79 19.48
CA GLN A 253 -5.37 16.67 20.64
C GLN A 253 -6.83 17.03 20.94
N LEU A 254 -7.59 17.41 19.91
CA LEU A 254 -9.03 17.71 20.05
C LEU A 254 -9.82 16.49 20.56
N ASN A 255 -9.60 15.31 20.00
CA ASN A 255 -10.25 14.10 20.47
C ASN A 255 -9.95 13.78 21.93
N LYS A 256 -8.70 13.99 22.36
CA LYS A 256 -8.31 13.82 23.77
C LYS A 256 -9.04 14.80 24.68
N LEU A 257 -9.21 16.05 24.27
CA LEU A 257 -9.97 17.06 25.01
C LEU A 257 -11.46 16.68 25.12
N ILE A 258 -12.06 16.23 24.02
CA ILE A 258 -13.46 15.78 23.98
C ILE A 258 -13.68 14.60 24.96
N GLU A 259 -12.80 13.63 24.96
CA GLU A 259 -12.90 12.48 25.90
C GLU A 259 -12.73 12.91 27.36
N LEU A 260 -11.85 13.88 27.62
CA LEU A 260 -11.71 14.45 28.95
C LEU A 260 -12.99 15.17 29.41
N GLU A 261 -13.58 15.98 28.56
CA GLU A 261 -14.84 16.67 28.84
C GLU A 261 -16.00 15.71 29.10
N LYS A 262 -16.16 14.67 28.26
CA LYS A 262 -17.17 13.61 28.49
C LYS A 262 -16.96 12.95 29.85
N THR A 263 -15.74 12.65 30.22
CA THR A 263 -15.42 12.06 31.53
C THR A 263 -15.80 12.97 32.69
N ILE A 264 -15.52 14.27 32.57
CA ILE A 264 -15.89 15.28 33.58
C ILE A 264 -17.41 15.42 33.69
N GLN A 265 -18.11 15.47 32.59
CA GLN A 265 -19.60 15.53 32.56
C GLN A 265 -20.24 14.30 33.21
N THR A 266 -19.72 13.11 32.89
CA THR A 266 -20.18 11.86 33.49
C THR A 266 -19.99 11.86 35.01
N ARG A 267 -18.83 12.30 35.49
CA ARG A 267 -18.54 12.44 36.94
C ARG A 267 -19.46 13.45 37.63
N ARG A 268 -19.74 14.59 36.98
CA ARG A 268 -20.69 15.60 37.49
C ARG A 268 -22.12 15.05 37.60
N SER A 269 -22.59 14.35 36.55
CA SER A 269 -23.91 13.71 36.54
C SER A 269 -24.05 12.65 37.63
N LEU A 270 -23.01 11.82 37.83
CA LEU A 270 -23.02 10.81 38.91
C LEU A 270 -23.04 11.45 40.35
N LYS A 271 -22.30 12.56 40.53
CA LYS A 271 -22.34 13.31 41.81
C LYS A 271 -23.72 13.91 42.08
N SER A 272 -24.35 14.52 41.07
CA SER A 272 -25.72 15.07 41.21
C SER A 272 -26.75 14.01 41.51
N LYS A 273 -26.68 12.83 40.87
CA LYS A 273 -27.58 11.69 41.19
C LYS A 273 -27.38 11.17 42.59
N LYS A 274 -26.16 11.06 43.09
CA LYS A 274 -25.91 10.64 44.48
C LYS A 274 -26.44 11.64 45.51
N LEU A 275 -26.37 12.95 45.21
CA LEU A 275 -26.90 13.97 46.09
C LEU A 275 -28.44 13.93 46.19
N LEU A 276 -29.13 13.64 45.06
CA LEU A 276 -30.59 13.49 44.99
C LEU A 276 -31.10 12.22 45.68
N LEU A 277 -30.27 11.20 45.82
CA LEU A 277 -30.63 9.94 46.53
C LEU A 277 -30.32 9.97 48.05
N SER A 278 -29.68 11.05 48.50
CA SER A 278 -29.33 11.22 49.93
C SER A 278 -30.25 12.21 50.67
N ILE A 279 -31.29 12.70 49.98
CA ILE A 279 -32.41 13.47 50.55
C ILE A 279 -33.64 12.58 50.60
#